data_9aed819c447b1422817ba69c2e0ec299
#
_entry.id   9aed819c447b1422817ba69c2e0ec299
#
_cell.length_a   1.000
_cell.length_b   1.000
_cell.length_c   1.000
_cell.angle_alpha   90.00
_cell.angle_beta   90.00
_cell.angle_gamma   90.00
#
_symmetry.space_group_name_H-M   'P 1'
#
loop_
_entity.id
_entity.type
_entity.pdbx_description
1 polymer ?
#
loop_
_entity_poly.entity_id
_entity_poly.type
_entity_poly.pdbx_seq_one_letter_code
_entity_poly.pdbx_strand_id
1 'polypeptide(L)'
;MDNQAALTSPEALAARAPEVYEAKLVTSKGDVVIQVNRAWAPLGADRFYNLVRHGFYNDAAFFRIVPNFIVQFGLAANPAVNKALHNANIKDDPVTQSNRAGYLTFATAGPHTRTTQLFINLAHNKFLDAQGFAPFGEVTSGMDAIQKLYSGYGERPDQGQITSQGKPYLDKNFPNIDRILSATITTPA
;
A
#
# COMPACT_ATOMS: atom_id res chain seq x y z
N MET A 1 9.01 16.54 -4.76
CA MET A 1 10.32 15.96 -5.13
C MET A 1 10.47 14.62 -4.44
N ASP A 2 10.70 13.58 -5.22
CA ASP A 2 10.95 12.26 -4.67
C ASP A 2 12.28 12.27 -3.94
N ASN A 3 12.26 12.04 -2.64
CA ASN A 3 13.49 11.87 -1.88
C ASN A 3 13.86 10.39 -1.82
N GLN A 4 14.36 9.88 -2.97
CA GLN A 4 14.70 8.46 -3.11
C GLN A 4 15.81 8.02 -2.14
N ALA A 5 16.64 8.96 -1.67
CA ALA A 5 17.70 8.63 -0.70
C ALA A 5 17.13 8.12 0.62
N ALA A 6 16.00 8.66 1.09
CA ALA A 6 15.34 8.19 2.32
C ALA A 6 14.78 6.77 2.17
N LEU A 7 14.42 6.37 0.96
CA LEU A 7 13.85 5.03 0.72
C LEU A 7 14.92 3.93 0.78
N THR A 8 16.19 4.26 0.72
CA THR A 8 17.27 3.29 0.88
C THR A 8 17.87 3.31 2.29
N SER A 9 17.31 4.12 3.18
CA SER A 9 17.72 4.24 4.57
C SER A 9 16.49 4.09 5.47
N PRO A 10 16.10 2.87 5.85
CA PRO A 10 14.86 2.64 6.61
C PRO A 10 14.73 3.48 7.88
N GLU A 11 15.84 3.80 8.53
CA GLU A 11 15.86 4.64 9.73
C GLU A 11 15.41 6.09 9.47
N ALA A 12 15.46 6.54 8.23
CA ALA A 12 14.97 7.87 7.85
C ALA A 12 13.44 7.94 7.76
N LEU A 13 12.76 6.79 7.78
CA LEU A 13 11.30 6.67 7.69
C LEU A 13 10.67 6.68 9.09
N ALA A 14 11.04 7.66 9.93
CA ALA A 14 10.71 7.68 11.35
C ALA A 14 9.82 8.85 11.78
N ALA A 15 9.31 9.65 10.85
CA ALA A 15 8.44 10.77 11.20
C ALA A 15 7.09 10.26 11.73
N ARG A 16 6.58 10.94 12.76
CA ARG A 16 5.23 10.69 13.26
C ARG A 16 4.22 11.35 12.33
N ALA A 17 3.20 10.62 11.92
CA ALA A 17 2.12 11.15 11.11
C ALA A 17 1.18 12.07 11.93
N PRO A 18 0.44 12.97 11.26
CA PRO A 18 -0.70 13.63 11.87
C PRO A 18 -1.75 12.62 12.34
N GLU A 19 -2.57 13.02 13.30
CA GLU A 19 -3.65 12.15 13.81
C GLU A 19 -4.64 11.75 12.72
N VAL A 20 -4.93 12.65 11.79
CA VAL A 20 -5.73 12.41 10.59
C VAL A 20 -5.00 13.05 9.42
N TYR A 21 -4.84 12.29 8.33
CA TYR A 21 -4.29 12.84 7.09
C TYR A 21 -4.91 12.14 5.89
N GLU A 22 -4.71 12.74 4.73
CA GLU A 22 -5.16 12.17 3.47
C GLU A 22 -3.98 11.87 2.58
N ALA A 23 -4.09 10.76 1.82
CA ALA A 23 -3.18 10.41 0.76
C ALA A 23 -3.97 10.37 -0.55
N LYS A 24 -3.46 11.06 -1.57
CA LYS A 24 -4.05 11.02 -2.90
C LYS A 24 -3.21 10.13 -3.79
N LEU A 25 -3.84 9.09 -4.34
CA LEU A 25 -3.24 8.21 -5.33
C LEU A 25 -3.78 8.57 -6.70
N VAL A 26 -2.91 9.02 -7.59
CA VAL A 26 -3.26 9.20 -9.01
C VAL A 26 -2.98 7.86 -9.68
N THR A 27 -4.03 7.14 -10.07
CA THR A 27 -3.88 5.81 -10.66
C THR A 27 -4.18 5.83 -12.16
N SER A 28 -3.82 4.76 -12.86
CA SER A 28 -4.13 4.60 -14.28
C SER A 28 -5.64 4.47 -14.58
N LYS A 29 -6.49 4.35 -13.55
CA LYS A 29 -7.96 4.30 -13.70
C LYS A 29 -8.68 5.48 -13.05
N GLY A 30 -7.96 6.42 -12.48
CA GLY A 30 -8.51 7.62 -11.85
C GLY A 30 -7.93 7.88 -10.47
N ASP A 31 -8.34 8.98 -9.86
CA ASP A 31 -7.83 9.40 -8.56
C ASP A 31 -8.54 8.68 -7.42
N VAL A 32 -7.76 8.34 -6.40
CA VAL A 32 -8.23 7.69 -5.18
C VAL A 32 -7.73 8.52 -4.00
N VAL A 33 -8.63 8.84 -3.06
CA VAL A 33 -8.28 9.53 -1.83
C VAL A 33 -8.48 8.58 -0.66
N ILE A 34 -7.46 8.45 0.17
CA ILE A 34 -7.48 7.62 1.37
C ILE A 34 -7.36 8.54 2.57
N GLN A 35 -8.31 8.46 3.50
CA GLN A 35 -8.20 9.12 4.79
C GLN A 35 -7.61 8.13 5.79
N VAL A 36 -6.54 8.54 6.47
CA VAL A 36 -5.87 7.73 7.48
C VAL A 36 -6.20 8.26 8.87
N ASN A 37 -6.59 7.37 9.76
CA ASN A 37 -6.78 7.64 11.17
C ASN A 37 -5.65 6.98 11.95
N ARG A 38 -4.73 7.78 12.47
CA ARG A 38 -3.55 7.26 13.17
C ARG A 38 -3.95 6.42 14.38
N ALA A 39 -5.01 6.81 15.09
CA ALA A 39 -5.47 6.09 16.27
C ALA A 39 -5.91 4.65 15.99
N TRP A 40 -6.29 4.34 14.74
CA TRP A 40 -6.72 2.98 14.39
C TRP A 40 -5.56 1.98 14.42
N ALA A 41 -4.38 2.40 13.94
CA ALA A 41 -3.17 1.58 13.92
C ALA A 41 -1.96 2.50 13.75
N PRO A 42 -1.41 3.05 14.85
CA PRO A 42 -0.41 4.11 14.78
C PRO A 42 0.87 3.77 14.03
N LEU A 43 1.40 2.56 14.22
CA LEU A 43 2.65 2.16 13.58
C LEU A 43 2.47 2.01 12.07
N GLY A 44 1.34 1.42 11.65
CA GLY A 44 1.01 1.32 10.23
C GLY A 44 0.78 2.68 9.60
N ALA A 45 0.04 3.55 10.28
CA ALA A 45 -0.22 4.92 9.81
C ALA A 45 1.06 5.71 9.60
N ASP A 46 2.00 5.62 10.55
CA ASP A 46 3.29 6.31 10.46
C ASP A 46 4.13 5.76 9.30
N ARG A 47 4.18 4.44 9.12
CA ARG A 47 4.93 3.82 8.02
C ARG A 47 4.39 4.26 6.67
N PHE A 48 3.08 4.22 6.47
CA PHE A 48 2.45 4.65 5.22
C PHE A 48 2.71 6.13 4.94
N TYR A 49 2.59 6.97 5.96
CA TYR A 49 2.89 8.41 5.85
C TYR A 49 4.30 8.66 5.33
N ASN A 50 5.29 8.00 5.93
CA ASN A 50 6.68 8.14 5.53
C ASN A 50 6.93 7.62 4.10
N LEU A 51 6.37 6.48 3.75
CA LEU A 51 6.55 5.91 2.41
C LEU A 51 5.95 6.79 1.33
N VAL A 52 4.74 7.32 1.56
CA VAL A 52 4.08 8.22 0.59
C VAL A 52 4.89 9.49 0.42
N ARG A 53 5.32 10.11 1.51
CA ARG A 53 6.09 11.36 1.46
C ARG A 53 7.38 11.26 0.65
N HIS A 54 8.00 10.10 0.64
CA HIS A 54 9.27 9.90 -0.04
C HIS A 54 9.11 9.25 -1.42
N GLY A 55 7.89 9.12 -1.92
CA GLY A 55 7.64 8.66 -3.28
C GLY A 55 7.71 7.15 -3.49
N PHE A 56 7.64 6.36 -2.42
CA PHE A 56 7.76 4.89 -2.51
C PHE A 56 6.74 4.29 -3.47
N TYR A 57 5.49 4.75 -3.42
CA TYR A 57 4.40 4.15 -4.19
C TYR A 57 4.29 4.68 -5.62
N ASN A 58 5.14 5.63 -6.02
CA ASN A 58 5.13 6.12 -7.40
C ASN A 58 5.52 4.99 -8.35
N ASP A 59 4.72 4.78 -9.38
CA ASP A 59 4.85 3.69 -10.37
C ASP A 59 4.66 2.27 -9.79
N ALA A 60 4.19 2.14 -8.57
CA ALA A 60 3.87 0.84 -7.98
C ALA A 60 2.61 0.25 -8.61
N ALA A 61 2.66 -1.04 -8.92
CA ALA A 61 1.57 -1.73 -9.58
C ALA A 61 0.60 -2.35 -8.57
N PHE A 62 -0.66 -2.45 -9.00
CA PHE A 62 -1.67 -3.26 -8.30
C PHE A 62 -1.49 -4.70 -8.78
N PHE A 63 -0.57 -5.42 -8.16
CA PHE A 63 -0.07 -6.70 -8.71
C PHE A 63 -0.91 -7.92 -8.33
N ARG A 64 -1.81 -7.78 -7.36
CA ARG A 64 -2.68 -8.90 -6.95
C ARG A 64 -4.08 -8.38 -6.72
N ILE A 65 -5.02 -8.82 -7.55
CA ILE A 65 -6.42 -8.44 -7.43
C ILE A 65 -7.26 -9.70 -7.39
N VAL A 66 -7.93 -9.91 -6.26
CA VAL A 66 -8.87 -10.99 -6.06
C VAL A 66 -10.26 -10.36 -5.94
N PRO A 67 -11.11 -10.47 -7.00
CA PRO A 67 -12.43 -9.83 -6.97
C PRO A 67 -13.24 -10.22 -5.74
N ASN A 68 -13.96 -9.26 -5.19
CA ASN A 68 -14.75 -9.41 -3.97
C ASN A 68 -13.94 -9.75 -2.72
N PHE A 69 -12.63 -9.59 -2.77
CA PHE A 69 -11.75 -9.83 -1.64
C PHE A 69 -10.82 -8.63 -1.42
N ILE A 70 -9.72 -8.54 -2.16
CA ILE A 70 -8.70 -7.48 -1.95
C ILE A 70 -8.06 -7.02 -3.25
N VAL A 71 -7.49 -5.81 -3.21
CA VAL A 71 -6.51 -5.29 -4.17
C VAL A 71 -5.22 -5.05 -3.41
N GLN A 72 -4.13 -5.71 -3.80
CA GLN A 72 -2.84 -5.64 -3.12
C GLN A 72 -1.81 -4.90 -3.97
N PHE A 73 -1.01 -4.07 -3.30
CA PHE A 73 0.06 -3.28 -3.91
C PHE A 73 1.14 -2.99 -2.85
N GLY A 74 2.19 -2.26 -3.23
CA GLY A 74 3.18 -1.83 -2.25
C GLY A 74 4.55 -2.46 -2.42
N LEU A 75 4.88 -2.87 -3.65
CA LEU A 75 6.25 -3.18 -4.04
C LEU A 75 6.74 -2.06 -4.95
N ALA A 76 7.95 -1.55 -4.68
CA ALA A 76 8.47 -0.40 -5.41
C ALA A 76 8.82 -0.76 -6.86
N ALA A 77 8.68 0.24 -7.74
CA ALA A 77 9.11 0.12 -9.13
C ALA A 77 10.63 -0.06 -9.23
N ASN A 78 11.38 0.54 -8.31
CA ASN A 78 12.83 0.45 -8.26
C ASN A 78 13.26 -0.72 -7.36
N PRO A 79 13.94 -1.75 -7.92
CA PRO A 79 14.35 -2.91 -7.11
C PRO A 79 15.36 -2.59 -6.01
N ALA A 80 16.15 -1.53 -6.14
CA ALA A 80 17.06 -1.10 -5.07
C ALA A 80 16.29 -0.67 -3.82
N VAL A 81 15.14 -0.03 -3.98
CA VAL A 81 14.26 0.36 -2.88
C VAL A 81 13.65 -0.87 -2.20
N ASN A 82 13.19 -1.83 -2.99
CA ASN A 82 12.67 -3.09 -2.44
C ASN A 82 13.73 -3.83 -1.61
N LYS A 83 14.97 -3.88 -2.12
CA LYS A 83 16.08 -4.51 -1.41
C LYS A 83 16.36 -3.82 -0.08
N ALA A 84 16.36 -2.49 -0.06
CA ALA A 84 16.65 -1.72 1.15
C ALA A 84 15.57 -1.90 2.22
N LEU A 85 14.30 -2.06 1.83
CA LEU A 85 13.16 -2.12 2.75
C LEU A 85 12.66 -3.52 3.02
N HIS A 86 13.26 -4.54 2.41
CA HIS A 86 12.81 -5.94 2.50
C HIS A 86 12.65 -6.43 3.94
N ASN A 87 13.54 -6.05 4.83
CA ASN A 87 13.53 -6.46 6.23
C ASN A 87 13.20 -5.32 7.19
N ALA A 88 12.69 -4.21 6.70
CA ALA A 88 12.33 -3.05 7.52
C ALA A 88 10.98 -3.26 8.20
N ASN A 89 10.88 -4.29 9.03
CA ASN A 89 9.64 -4.69 9.69
C ASN A 89 9.19 -3.67 10.74
N ILE A 90 7.89 -3.49 10.86
CA ILE A 90 7.28 -2.79 11.99
C ILE A 90 6.49 -3.79 12.84
N LYS A 91 6.40 -3.50 14.13
CA LYS A 91 5.61 -4.31 15.06
C LYS A 91 4.12 -4.21 14.72
N ASP A 92 3.37 -5.25 15.10
CA ASP A 92 1.93 -5.25 14.90
C ASP A 92 1.25 -4.16 15.73
N ASP A 93 0.20 -3.57 15.16
CA ASP A 93 -0.77 -2.76 15.89
C ASP A 93 -1.93 -3.64 16.35
N PRO A 94 -2.56 -3.33 17.48
CA PRO A 94 -3.84 -3.96 17.83
C PRO A 94 -4.91 -3.69 16.78
N VAL A 95 -5.76 -4.67 16.50
CA VAL A 95 -6.90 -4.50 15.60
C VAL A 95 -7.98 -3.74 16.32
N THR A 96 -8.27 -2.51 15.89
CA THR A 96 -9.33 -1.67 16.49
C THR A 96 -10.51 -1.46 15.56
N GLN A 97 -10.35 -1.76 14.27
CA GLN A 97 -11.38 -1.62 13.25
C GLN A 97 -11.52 -2.93 12.48
N SER A 98 -12.71 -3.25 12.02
CA SER A 98 -12.92 -4.39 11.13
C SER A 98 -12.42 -4.06 9.72
N ASN A 99 -12.04 -5.09 8.96
CA ASN A 99 -11.62 -4.95 7.56
C ASN A 99 -12.84 -4.82 6.66
N ARG A 100 -13.44 -3.62 6.65
CA ARG A 100 -14.62 -3.30 5.84
C ARG A 100 -14.23 -2.95 4.41
N ALA A 101 -15.19 -3.01 3.49
CA ALA A 101 -14.95 -2.59 2.11
C ALA A 101 -14.38 -1.16 2.07
N GLY A 102 -13.32 -0.95 1.31
CA GLY A 102 -12.63 0.33 1.19
C GLY A 102 -11.57 0.61 2.24
N TYR A 103 -11.44 -0.24 3.27
CA TYR A 103 -10.43 -0.04 4.32
C TYR A 103 -9.06 -0.52 3.85
N LEU A 104 -8.02 0.23 4.26
CA LEU A 104 -6.62 -0.01 3.91
C LEU A 104 -5.89 -0.67 5.07
N THR A 105 -5.17 -1.76 4.77
CA THR A 105 -4.50 -2.59 5.76
C THR A 105 -3.16 -3.06 5.22
N PHE A 106 -2.15 -3.21 6.08
CA PHE A 106 -0.87 -3.81 5.69
C PHE A 106 -0.99 -5.32 5.53
N ALA A 107 -0.38 -5.86 4.46
CA ALA A 107 -0.14 -7.29 4.32
C ALA A 107 0.97 -7.74 5.26
N THR A 108 0.93 -9.01 5.69
CA THR A 108 1.94 -9.59 6.56
C THR A 108 2.32 -10.99 6.10
N ALA A 109 3.48 -11.46 6.55
CA ALA A 109 3.93 -12.85 6.40
C ALA A 109 4.00 -13.55 7.78
N GLY A 110 3.23 -13.06 8.75
CA GLY A 110 3.21 -13.54 10.13
C GLY A 110 3.37 -12.37 11.12
N PRO A 111 3.51 -12.66 12.42
CA PRO A 111 3.65 -11.61 13.44
C PRO A 111 4.85 -10.70 13.17
N HIS A 112 4.64 -9.39 13.31
CA HIS A 112 5.69 -8.37 13.24
C HIS A 112 6.49 -8.40 11.93
N THR A 113 5.79 -8.61 10.79
CA THR A 113 6.44 -8.70 9.46
C THR A 113 5.94 -7.67 8.46
N ARG A 114 5.14 -6.70 8.89
CA ARG A 114 4.67 -5.62 8.00
C ARG A 114 5.86 -4.77 7.56
N THR A 115 5.94 -4.48 6.26
CA THR A 115 6.99 -3.62 5.70
C THR A 115 6.39 -2.51 4.83
N THR A 116 5.98 -2.84 3.60
CA THR A 116 5.54 -1.85 2.61
C THR A 116 4.27 -2.25 1.86
N GLN A 117 3.91 -3.55 1.83
CA GLN A 117 2.78 -4.03 1.06
C GLN A 117 1.47 -3.78 1.79
N LEU A 118 0.48 -3.37 1.02
CA LEU A 118 -0.83 -2.97 1.50
C LEU A 118 -1.92 -3.65 0.69
N PHE A 119 -3.12 -3.73 1.26
CA PHE A 119 -4.28 -4.10 0.48
C PHE A 119 -5.48 -3.21 0.83
N ILE A 120 -6.34 -3.01 -0.17
CA ILE A 120 -7.64 -2.37 0.01
C ILE A 120 -8.68 -3.47 0.00
N ASN A 121 -9.51 -3.53 1.03
CA ASN A 121 -10.59 -4.52 1.10
C ASN A 121 -11.67 -4.19 0.08
N LEU A 122 -12.12 -5.17 -0.68
CA LEU A 122 -13.21 -5.03 -1.66
C LEU A 122 -14.56 -5.49 -1.09
N ALA A 123 -14.56 -6.08 0.09
CA ALA A 123 -15.74 -6.56 0.79
C ALA A 123 -15.48 -6.45 2.29
N HIS A 124 -16.49 -6.78 3.11
CA HIS A 124 -16.28 -6.87 4.55
C HIS A 124 -15.60 -8.20 4.88
N ASN A 125 -14.27 -8.16 4.98
CA ASN A 125 -13.44 -9.33 5.24
C ASN A 125 -13.21 -9.51 6.73
N LYS A 126 -14.30 -9.72 7.48
CA LYS A 126 -14.28 -9.79 8.94
C LYS A 126 -13.32 -10.86 9.48
N PHE A 127 -13.15 -11.95 8.76
CA PHE A 127 -12.25 -13.03 9.17
C PHE A 127 -10.79 -12.59 9.31
N LEU A 128 -10.38 -11.52 8.62
CA LEU A 128 -9.03 -10.97 8.73
C LEU A 128 -8.79 -10.30 10.08
N ASP A 129 -9.84 -9.84 10.75
CA ASP A 129 -9.70 -9.17 12.05
C ASP A 129 -9.08 -10.09 13.09
N ALA A 130 -9.55 -11.34 13.15
CA ALA A 130 -9.01 -12.34 14.07
C ALA A 130 -7.60 -12.80 13.72
N GLN A 131 -7.16 -12.55 12.50
CA GLN A 131 -5.81 -12.89 12.05
C GLN A 131 -4.79 -11.78 12.30
N GLY A 132 -5.19 -10.68 12.92
CA GLY A 132 -4.30 -9.59 13.30
C GLY A 132 -4.11 -8.50 12.26
N PHE A 133 -4.91 -8.48 11.22
CA PHE A 133 -4.85 -7.42 10.20
C PHE A 133 -5.56 -6.17 10.71
N ALA A 134 -4.79 -5.12 10.97
CA ALA A 134 -5.26 -3.88 11.59
C ALA A 134 -5.43 -2.74 10.58
N PRO A 135 -6.67 -2.41 10.15
CA PRO A 135 -6.89 -1.28 9.25
C PRO A 135 -6.46 0.04 9.87
N PHE A 136 -5.93 0.94 9.04
CA PHE A 136 -5.52 2.28 9.51
C PHE A 136 -6.09 3.41 8.67
N GLY A 137 -6.80 3.12 7.58
CA GLY A 137 -7.40 4.14 6.73
C GLY A 137 -8.53 3.58 5.89
N GLU A 138 -9.19 4.47 5.15
CA GLU A 138 -10.29 4.11 4.26
C GLU A 138 -10.29 4.96 3.01
N VAL A 139 -10.76 4.38 1.91
CA VAL A 139 -11.00 5.10 0.66
C VAL A 139 -12.24 5.97 0.85
N THR A 140 -12.06 7.29 0.81
CA THR A 140 -13.16 8.26 0.93
C THR A 140 -13.63 8.78 -0.42
N SER A 141 -12.81 8.61 -1.47
CA SER A 141 -13.16 9.00 -2.84
C SER A 141 -12.41 8.10 -3.82
N GLY A 142 -13.05 7.73 -4.91
CA GLY A 142 -12.40 6.95 -5.97
C GLY A 142 -12.51 5.43 -5.82
N MET A 143 -13.44 4.93 -5.02
CA MET A 143 -13.65 3.48 -4.93
C MET A 143 -14.05 2.88 -6.28
N ASP A 144 -14.73 3.64 -7.14
CA ASP A 144 -15.05 3.24 -8.50
C ASP A 144 -13.80 3.02 -9.36
N ALA A 145 -12.76 3.85 -9.17
CA ALA A 145 -11.46 3.64 -9.84
C ALA A 145 -10.81 2.33 -9.37
N ILE A 146 -10.87 2.03 -8.08
CA ILE A 146 -10.37 0.76 -7.53
C ILE A 146 -11.10 -0.44 -8.16
N GLN A 147 -12.41 -0.33 -8.34
CA GLN A 147 -13.21 -1.40 -8.94
C GLN A 147 -12.95 -1.57 -10.44
N LYS A 148 -12.39 -0.55 -11.10
CA LYS A 148 -12.04 -0.61 -12.53
C LYS A 148 -10.63 -1.10 -12.80
N LEU A 149 -9.82 -1.35 -11.78
CA LEU A 149 -8.47 -1.86 -11.96
C LEU A 149 -8.50 -3.19 -12.71
N TYR A 150 -7.54 -3.37 -13.63
CA TYR A 150 -7.47 -4.57 -14.43
C TYR A 150 -7.18 -5.79 -13.55
N SER A 151 -8.12 -6.72 -13.49
CA SER A 151 -8.05 -7.90 -12.62
C SER A 151 -7.73 -9.20 -13.37
N GLY A 152 -7.52 -9.13 -14.68
CA GLY A 152 -7.34 -10.32 -15.51
C GLY A 152 -6.09 -11.14 -15.20
N TYR A 153 -5.11 -10.55 -14.53
CA TYR A 153 -3.91 -11.28 -14.12
C TYR A 153 -4.08 -12.00 -12.76
N GLY A 154 -5.07 -11.62 -11.96
CA GLY A 154 -5.34 -12.26 -10.68
C GLY A 154 -4.11 -12.22 -9.76
N GLU A 155 -3.62 -13.40 -9.41
CA GLU A 155 -2.45 -13.57 -8.53
C GLU A 155 -1.20 -14.01 -9.30
N ARG A 156 -1.20 -13.96 -10.63
CA ARG A 156 -0.09 -14.44 -11.46
C ARG A 156 1.20 -13.63 -11.36
N PRO A 157 1.18 -12.28 -11.18
CA PRO A 157 2.44 -11.56 -10.98
C PRO A 157 3.20 -12.12 -9.77
N ASP A 158 4.47 -12.46 -9.99
CA ASP A 158 5.30 -13.08 -8.97
C ASP A 158 5.94 -12.01 -8.09
N GLN A 159 5.63 -12.02 -6.79
CA GLN A 159 6.13 -11.00 -5.86
C GLN A 159 7.65 -10.99 -5.74
N GLY A 160 8.28 -12.16 -5.78
CA GLY A 160 9.74 -12.26 -5.75
C GLY A 160 10.39 -11.61 -6.96
N GLN A 161 9.82 -11.79 -8.14
CA GLN A 161 10.28 -11.18 -9.38
C GLN A 161 10.07 -9.66 -9.37
N ILE A 162 8.93 -9.18 -8.83
CA ILE A 162 8.68 -7.75 -8.69
C ILE A 162 9.72 -7.15 -7.74
N THR A 163 9.99 -7.81 -6.63
CA THR A 163 10.97 -7.35 -5.64
C THR A 163 12.37 -7.23 -6.24
N SER A 164 12.80 -8.22 -7.01
CA SER A 164 14.16 -8.28 -7.55
C SER A 164 14.35 -7.51 -8.85
N GLN A 165 13.32 -7.37 -9.67
CA GLN A 165 13.41 -6.77 -11.00
C GLN A 165 12.62 -5.46 -11.13
N GLY A 166 11.60 -5.25 -10.31
CA GLY A 166 10.79 -4.04 -10.30
C GLY A 166 9.91 -3.85 -11.54
N LYS A 167 9.74 -2.60 -11.94
CA LYS A 167 8.88 -2.19 -13.06
C LYS A 167 9.19 -2.93 -14.37
N PRO A 168 10.46 -3.14 -14.79
CA PRO A 168 10.74 -3.84 -16.04
C PRO A 168 10.13 -5.24 -16.14
N TYR A 169 10.10 -5.99 -15.05
CA TYR A 169 9.46 -7.31 -15.02
C TYR A 169 7.96 -7.20 -15.34
N LEU A 170 7.28 -6.25 -14.72
CA LEU A 170 5.84 -6.06 -14.92
C LEU A 170 5.53 -5.52 -16.31
N ASP A 171 6.31 -4.58 -16.82
CA ASP A 171 6.10 -4.03 -18.17
C ASP A 171 6.23 -5.10 -19.24
N LYS A 172 7.19 -6.01 -19.07
CA LYS A 172 7.44 -7.09 -20.04
C LYS A 172 6.37 -8.17 -19.99
N ASN A 173 5.96 -8.59 -18.80
CA ASN A 173 5.13 -9.78 -18.62
C ASN A 173 3.65 -9.46 -18.37
N PHE A 174 3.33 -8.25 -17.90
CA PHE A 174 1.97 -7.85 -17.53
C PHE A 174 1.67 -6.43 -18.03
N PRO A 175 1.64 -6.22 -19.37
CA PRO A 175 1.53 -4.88 -19.95
C PRO A 175 0.23 -4.14 -19.62
N ASN A 176 -0.83 -4.85 -19.26
CA ASN A 176 -2.13 -4.24 -18.93
C ASN A 176 -2.31 -3.95 -17.44
N ILE A 177 -1.26 -4.17 -16.63
CA ILE A 177 -1.36 -3.96 -15.19
C ILE A 177 -1.55 -2.47 -14.88
N ASP A 178 -2.47 -2.18 -13.96
CA ASP A 178 -2.69 -0.80 -13.52
C ASP A 178 -1.67 -0.40 -12.44
N ARG A 179 -1.39 0.90 -12.37
CA ARG A 179 -0.35 1.44 -11.51
C ARG A 179 -0.84 2.67 -10.75
N ILE A 180 -0.15 2.96 -9.65
CA ILE A 180 -0.17 4.27 -9.01
C ILE A 180 0.85 5.13 -9.75
N LEU A 181 0.39 6.17 -10.45
CA LEU A 181 1.28 7.08 -11.17
C LEU A 181 2.00 8.00 -10.20
N SER A 182 1.30 8.45 -9.17
CA SER A 182 1.88 9.23 -8.07
C SER A 182 1.04 9.11 -6.82
N ALA A 183 1.69 9.23 -5.66
CA ALA A 183 1.02 9.25 -4.37
C ALA A 183 1.58 10.42 -3.55
N THR A 184 0.69 11.24 -2.98
CA THR A 184 1.07 12.43 -2.22
C THR A 184 0.22 12.54 -0.96
N ILE A 185 0.79 13.18 0.08
CA ILE A 185 0.04 13.54 1.27
C ILE A 185 -0.66 14.87 0.98
N THR A 186 -1.97 14.90 1.16
CA THR A 186 -2.81 16.09 0.95
C THR A 186 -3.51 16.47 2.25
N THR A 187 -2.73 16.54 3.33
CA THR A 187 -3.27 16.84 4.65
C THR A 187 -4.03 18.14 4.62
N PRO A 188 -5.27 18.19 5.13
CA PRO A 188 -5.96 19.46 5.34
C PRO A 188 -5.13 20.31 6.29
N ALA A 189 -5.01 21.55 5.96
CA ALA A 189 -4.26 22.50 6.78
C ALA A 189 -4.86 22.60 8.19
#